data_e4923122b81c7886af8bb3925b9a6ecd
#
_entry.id   e4923122b81c7886af8bb3925b9a6ecd
#
_cell.length_a   1.000
_cell.length_b   1.000
_cell.length_c   1.000
_cell.angle_alpha   90.00
_cell.angle_beta   90.00
_cell.angle_gamma   90.00
#
_symmetry.space_group_name_H-M   'P 1'
#
loop_
_entity.id
_entity.type
_entity.pdbx_description
1 polymer ?
#
loop_
_entity_poly.entity_id
_entity_poly.type
_entity_poly.pdbx_seq_one_letter_code
_entity_poly.pdbx_strand_id
1 'polypeptide(L)'
;MPLITVTYSSFRKAPSLKAEIASAVSELTAKILHKDPRVTAVIVKSVDAADWFAGGRSLAEQSLASFWLDVHVSEGTNTKDEKAAYLAALFQRMGELLGPLHEESYAHVDEVKGDAYGFGGLTQERRYIAGKLEAAPQKAAA
;
A
#
# COMPACT_ATOMS: atom_id res chain seq x y z
N MET A 1 -8.80 -6.39 -2.29
CA MET A 1 -7.97 -6.09 -3.47
C MET A 1 -7.42 -4.68 -3.34
N PRO A 2 -6.22 -4.55 -2.82
CA PRO A 2 -5.67 -3.21 -2.56
C PRO A 2 -5.12 -2.55 -3.81
N LEU A 3 -5.34 -1.25 -3.90
CA LEU A 3 -4.62 -0.37 -4.80
C LEU A 3 -3.68 0.47 -3.94
N ILE A 4 -2.39 0.42 -4.25
CA ILE A 4 -1.36 1.09 -3.49
C ILE A 4 -0.64 2.09 -4.38
N THR A 5 -0.51 3.33 -3.90
CA THR A 5 0.27 4.36 -4.55
C THR A 5 1.43 4.73 -3.63
N VAL A 6 2.65 4.66 -4.15
CA VAL A 6 3.86 5.07 -3.43
C VAL A 6 4.50 6.21 -4.19
N THR A 7 4.62 7.34 -3.52
CA THR A 7 5.40 8.49 -4.00
C THR A 7 6.61 8.61 -3.08
N TYR A 8 7.80 8.71 -3.63
CA TYR A 8 9.03 8.74 -2.82
C TYR A 8 10.05 9.69 -3.38
N SER A 9 10.99 10.08 -2.52
CA SER A 9 12.22 10.75 -2.90
C SER A 9 13.37 10.06 -2.20
N SER A 10 14.43 9.75 -2.95
CA SER A 10 15.61 9.06 -2.43
C SER A 10 16.85 9.51 -3.18
N PHE A 11 17.98 9.54 -2.48
CA PHE A 11 19.29 9.77 -3.09
C PHE A 11 19.88 8.49 -3.69
N ARG A 12 19.26 7.34 -3.43
CA ARG A 12 19.65 6.07 -4.05
C ARG A 12 19.19 6.06 -5.50
N LYS A 13 20.16 5.91 -6.43
CA LYS A 13 19.94 5.94 -7.89
C LYS A 13 20.09 4.56 -8.51
N ALA A 14 19.34 3.59 -8.00
CA ALA A 14 19.34 2.23 -8.55
C ALA A 14 18.20 2.07 -9.55
N PRO A 15 18.44 1.56 -10.78
CA PRO A 15 17.38 1.32 -11.77
C PRO A 15 16.29 0.37 -11.27
N SER A 16 16.64 -0.54 -10.36
CA SER A 16 15.73 -1.54 -9.79
C SER A 16 14.88 -1.01 -8.62
N LEU A 17 15.12 0.21 -8.15
CA LEU A 17 14.52 0.71 -6.90
C LEU A 17 12.98 0.68 -6.92
N LYS A 18 12.36 1.12 -8.02
CA LYS A 18 10.89 1.12 -8.12
C LYS A 18 10.32 -0.30 -8.05
N ALA A 19 10.96 -1.26 -8.70
CA ALA A 19 10.55 -2.67 -8.65
C ALA A 19 10.74 -3.25 -7.25
N GLU A 20 11.82 -2.89 -6.57
CA GLU A 20 12.08 -3.31 -5.19
C GLU A 20 11.03 -2.75 -4.23
N ILE A 21 10.65 -1.49 -4.40
CA ILE A 21 9.57 -0.87 -3.61
C ILE A 21 8.25 -1.59 -3.85
N ALA A 22 7.88 -1.80 -5.10
CA ALA A 22 6.63 -2.47 -5.45
C ALA A 22 6.56 -3.88 -4.86
N SER A 23 7.65 -4.64 -4.96
CA SER A 23 7.75 -5.98 -4.41
C SER A 23 7.63 -5.99 -2.88
N ALA A 24 8.39 -5.13 -2.21
CA ALA A 24 8.37 -5.04 -0.75
C ALA A 24 7.00 -4.64 -0.20
N VAL A 25 6.36 -3.66 -0.83
CA VAL A 25 5.03 -3.17 -0.40
C VAL A 25 3.96 -4.23 -0.63
N SER A 26 3.98 -4.92 -1.78
CA SER A 26 3.06 -6.04 -2.04
C SER A 26 3.23 -7.16 -1.01
N GLU A 27 4.47 -7.50 -0.68
CA GLU A 27 4.79 -8.55 0.28
C GLU A 27 4.27 -8.21 1.68
N LEU A 28 4.53 -7.00 2.15
CA LEU A 28 4.04 -6.53 3.46
C LEU A 28 2.51 -6.48 3.51
N THR A 29 1.89 -6.05 2.42
CA THR A 29 0.42 -5.99 2.32
C THR A 29 -0.19 -7.37 2.38
N ALA A 30 0.42 -8.36 1.73
CA ALA A 30 -0.03 -9.74 1.79
C ALA A 30 0.18 -10.34 3.19
N LYS A 31 1.34 -10.11 3.79
CA LYS A 31 1.74 -10.71 5.06
C LYS A 31 0.98 -10.13 6.26
N ILE A 32 0.82 -8.82 6.31
CA ILE A 32 0.27 -8.13 7.49
C ILE A 32 -1.22 -7.84 7.34
N LEU A 33 -1.64 -7.35 6.17
CA LEU A 33 -3.06 -7.07 5.92
C LEU A 33 -3.82 -8.25 5.32
N HIS A 34 -3.14 -9.36 5.06
CA HIS A 34 -3.72 -10.62 4.54
C HIS A 34 -4.42 -10.43 3.19
N LYS A 35 -3.84 -9.61 2.32
CA LYS A 35 -4.36 -9.37 0.98
C LYS A 35 -3.69 -10.30 -0.03
N ASP A 36 -4.42 -10.65 -1.08
CA ASP A 36 -3.92 -11.50 -2.15
C ASP A 36 -2.99 -10.69 -3.08
N PRO A 37 -1.69 -11.05 -3.17
CA PRO A 37 -0.76 -10.32 -4.03
C PRO A 37 -1.11 -10.41 -5.52
N ARG A 38 -1.83 -11.44 -5.95
CA ARG A 38 -2.24 -11.60 -7.34
C ARG A 38 -3.23 -10.54 -7.82
N VAL A 39 -3.92 -9.90 -6.88
CA VAL A 39 -4.89 -8.84 -7.16
C VAL A 39 -4.54 -7.54 -6.41
N THR A 40 -3.25 -7.34 -6.13
CA THR A 40 -2.72 -6.13 -5.54
C THR A 40 -2.02 -5.32 -6.63
N ALA A 41 -2.43 -4.07 -6.79
CA ALA A 41 -1.79 -3.15 -7.72
C ALA A 41 -0.92 -2.15 -6.96
N VAL A 42 0.27 -1.86 -7.48
CA VAL A 42 1.19 -0.87 -6.89
C VAL A 42 1.65 0.09 -7.98
N ILE A 43 1.43 1.38 -7.73
CA ILE A 43 1.92 2.46 -8.59
C ILE A 43 3.05 3.16 -7.84
N VAL A 44 4.21 3.31 -8.48
CA VAL A 44 5.40 3.89 -7.86
C VAL A 44 5.85 5.11 -8.65
N LYS A 45 5.97 6.25 -7.95
CA LYS A 45 6.40 7.53 -8.53
C LYS A 45 7.53 8.12 -7.72
N SER A 46 8.54 8.68 -8.41
CA SER A 46 9.61 9.42 -7.76
C SER A 46 9.40 10.92 -7.87
N VAL A 47 9.84 11.64 -6.86
CA VAL A 47 9.88 13.11 -6.83
C VAL A 47 11.31 13.52 -6.52
N ASP A 48 11.80 14.57 -7.20
CA ASP A 48 13.13 15.10 -6.94
C ASP A 48 13.19 15.65 -5.50
N ALA A 49 14.28 15.41 -4.81
CA ALA A 49 14.48 15.88 -3.44
C ALA A 49 14.41 17.41 -3.31
N ALA A 50 14.71 18.15 -4.39
CA ALA A 50 14.57 19.60 -4.43
C ALA A 50 13.13 20.07 -4.46
N ASP A 51 12.20 19.19 -4.84
CA ASP A 51 10.76 19.50 -5.01
C ASP A 51 9.90 18.97 -3.87
N TRP A 52 10.51 18.37 -2.87
CA TRP A 52 9.82 17.83 -1.70
C TRP A 52 10.27 18.57 -0.44
N PHE A 53 9.33 19.20 0.23
CA PHE A 53 9.60 20.01 1.42
C PHE A 53 9.00 19.34 2.65
N ALA A 54 9.83 19.20 3.68
CA ALA A 54 9.44 18.66 4.97
C ALA A 54 9.99 19.58 6.06
N GLY A 55 9.12 20.04 6.95
CA GLY A 55 9.51 21.03 7.95
C GLY A 55 9.94 22.37 7.35
N GLY A 56 9.42 22.72 6.18
CA GLY A 56 9.72 23.99 5.50
C GLY A 56 11.05 24.01 4.74
N ARG A 57 11.76 22.88 4.67
CA ARG A 57 13.05 22.75 3.96
C ARG A 57 12.97 21.60 2.96
N SER A 58 13.66 21.73 1.83
CA SER A 58 13.71 20.65 0.86
C SER A 58 14.44 19.42 1.41
N LEU A 59 14.07 18.23 0.94
CA LEU A 59 14.80 17.02 1.28
C LEU A 59 16.24 17.08 0.77
N ALA A 60 16.48 17.78 -0.34
CA ALA A 60 17.82 17.97 -0.89
C ALA A 60 18.72 18.69 0.13
N GLU A 61 18.25 19.74 0.79
CA GLU A 61 18.99 20.44 1.83
C GLU A 61 19.27 19.57 3.04
N GLN A 62 18.34 18.68 3.38
CA GLN A 62 18.41 17.85 4.57
C GLN A 62 19.14 16.53 4.34
N SER A 63 19.40 16.17 3.08
CA SER A 63 20.00 14.89 2.68
C SER A 63 19.22 13.69 3.24
N LEU A 64 17.90 13.79 3.26
CA LEU A 64 16.99 12.76 3.75
C LEU A 64 16.05 12.29 2.65
N ALA A 65 15.64 11.03 2.74
CA ALA A 65 14.59 10.47 1.91
C ALA A 65 13.23 10.65 2.58
N SER A 66 12.16 10.47 1.82
CA SER A 66 10.81 10.44 2.34
C SER A 66 9.89 9.65 1.41
N PHE A 67 8.72 9.29 1.92
CA PHE A 67 7.69 8.64 1.10
C PHE A 67 6.29 9.03 1.56
N TRP A 68 5.37 8.92 0.62
CA TRP A 68 3.92 8.95 0.84
C TRP A 68 3.37 7.65 0.26
N LEU A 69 2.77 6.84 1.11
CA LEU A 69 2.12 5.60 0.68
C LEU A 69 0.65 5.65 1.04
N ASP A 70 -0.20 5.36 0.06
CA ASP A 70 -1.63 5.33 0.24
C ASP A 70 -2.14 3.97 -0.24
N VAL A 71 -2.78 3.21 0.65
CA VAL A 71 -3.37 1.92 0.32
C VAL A 71 -4.86 1.96 0.54
N HIS A 72 -5.60 1.62 -0.51
CA HIS A 72 -7.05 1.49 -0.46
C HIS A 72 -7.42 0.03 -0.21
N VAL A 73 -8.19 -0.22 0.82
CA VAL A 73 -8.69 -1.55 1.19
C VAL A 73 -10.20 -1.46 1.49
N SER A 74 -10.87 -2.59 1.43
CA SER A 74 -12.29 -2.64 1.81
C SER A 74 -12.45 -2.42 3.31
N GLU A 75 -13.44 -1.61 3.68
CA GLU A 75 -13.77 -1.29 5.07
C GLU A 75 -14.05 -2.57 5.88
N GLY A 76 -13.58 -2.60 7.11
CA GLY A 76 -13.88 -3.68 8.06
C GLY A 76 -13.10 -4.97 7.84
N THR A 77 -12.08 -4.97 6.98
CA THR A 77 -11.31 -6.19 6.67
C THR A 77 -10.01 -6.31 7.46
N ASN A 78 -9.61 -5.27 8.20
CA ASN A 78 -8.38 -5.30 9.00
C ASN A 78 -8.60 -4.68 10.38
N THR A 79 -7.92 -5.24 11.38
CA THR A 79 -7.96 -4.75 12.76
C THR A 79 -7.06 -3.53 12.96
N LYS A 80 -7.25 -2.82 14.06
CA LYS A 80 -6.36 -1.72 14.46
C LYS A 80 -4.92 -2.18 14.61
N ASP A 81 -4.72 -3.35 15.20
CA ASP A 81 -3.37 -3.89 15.43
C ASP A 81 -2.68 -4.25 14.12
N GLU A 82 -3.42 -4.84 13.18
CA GLU A 82 -2.88 -5.13 11.85
C GLU A 82 -2.48 -3.84 11.12
N LYS A 83 -3.31 -2.82 11.16
CA LYS A 83 -3.00 -1.53 10.53
C LYS A 83 -1.77 -0.88 11.17
N ALA A 84 -1.69 -0.87 12.51
CA ALA A 84 -0.54 -0.32 13.21
C ALA A 84 0.76 -1.06 12.88
N ALA A 85 0.71 -2.39 12.86
CA ALA A 85 1.86 -3.22 12.49
C ALA A 85 2.30 -2.97 11.05
N TYR A 86 1.34 -2.79 10.14
CA TYR A 86 1.61 -2.49 8.74
C TYR A 86 2.34 -1.15 8.57
N LEU A 87 1.85 -0.09 9.23
CA LEU A 87 2.46 1.24 9.17
C LEU A 87 3.90 1.21 9.70
N ALA A 88 4.14 0.51 10.81
CA ALA A 88 5.48 0.38 11.39
C ALA A 88 6.43 -0.38 10.46
N ALA A 89 5.97 -1.49 9.89
CA ALA A 89 6.76 -2.30 8.96
C ALA A 89 7.09 -1.55 7.68
N LEU A 90 6.15 -0.76 7.16
CA LEU A 90 6.37 0.08 5.98
C LEU A 90 7.47 1.11 6.23
N PHE A 91 7.41 1.83 7.35
CA PHE A 91 8.43 2.83 7.69
C PHE A 91 9.82 2.18 7.76
N GLN A 92 9.93 1.07 8.45
CA GLN A 92 11.21 0.35 8.57
C GLN A 92 11.71 -0.12 7.21
N ARG A 93 10.87 -0.77 6.43
CA ARG A 93 11.26 -1.33 5.13
C ARG A 93 11.63 -0.25 4.10
N MET A 94 10.86 0.83 4.09
CA MET A 94 11.16 1.97 3.20
C MET A 94 12.49 2.64 3.59
N GLY A 95 12.81 2.72 4.86
CA GLY A 95 14.12 3.20 5.32
C GLY A 95 15.27 2.35 4.81
N GLU A 96 15.11 1.03 4.80
CA GLU A 96 16.11 0.12 4.26
C GLU A 96 16.30 0.31 2.74
N LEU A 97 15.21 0.58 2.02
CA LEU A 97 15.24 0.74 0.56
C LEU A 97 15.70 2.13 0.12
N LEU A 98 15.24 3.18 0.79
CA LEU A 98 15.43 4.56 0.38
C LEU A 98 16.63 5.24 1.01
N GLY A 99 17.12 4.74 2.13
CA GLY A 99 18.12 5.38 2.98
C GLY A 99 17.47 6.13 4.13
N PRO A 100 18.24 6.94 4.90
CA PRO A 100 17.72 7.63 6.07
C PRO A 100 16.49 8.46 5.75
N LEU A 101 15.40 8.20 6.49
CA LEU A 101 14.11 8.85 6.26
C LEU A 101 13.92 10.06 7.14
N HIS A 102 13.27 11.09 6.60
CA HIS A 102 12.68 12.16 7.38
C HIS A 102 11.45 11.59 8.12
N GLU A 103 11.20 12.04 9.34
CA GLU A 103 10.02 11.62 10.12
C GLU A 103 8.70 11.95 9.43
N GLU A 104 8.66 13.03 8.65
CA GLU A 104 7.52 13.37 7.79
C GLU A 104 7.50 12.46 6.56
N SER A 105 7.35 11.17 6.81
CA SER A 105 7.09 10.13 5.83
C SER A 105 5.77 9.49 6.22
N TYR A 106 4.84 9.42 5.29
CA TYR A 106 3.46 9.09 5.61
C TYR A 106 3.02 7.79 4.96
N ALA A 107 2.27 7.01 5.71
CA ALA A 107 1.53 5.87 5.18
C ALA A 107 0.08 5.96 5.65
N HIS A 108 -0.84 5.76 4.74
CA HIS A 108 -2.27 5.91 4.98
C HIS A 108 -3.02 4.66 4.53
N VAL A 109 -3.75 4.03 5.44
CA VAL A 109 -4.67 2.95 5.12
C VAL A 109 -6.05 3.56 4.97
N ASP A 110 -6.51 3.65 3.73
CA ASP A 110 -7.82 4.19 3.40
C ASP A 110 -8.84 3.06 3.31
N GLU A 111 -9.76 3.01 4.25
CA GLU A 111 -10.82 2.00 4.29
C GLU A 111 -12.02 2.51 3.50
N VAL A 112 -12.25 1.88 2.35
CA VAL A 112 -13.28 2.26 1.39
C VAL A 112 -14.46 1.29 1.50
N LYS A 113 -15.68 1.84 1.49
CA LYS A 113 -16.88 1.01 1.51
C LYS A 113 -16.89 0.08 0.30
N GLY A 114 -17.24 -1.18 0.54
CA GLY A 114 -17.24 -2.21 -0.49
C GLY A 114 -18.13 -1.92 -1.69
N ASP A 115 -19.21 -1.15 -1.49
CA ASP A 115 -20.14 -0.74 -2.55
C ASP A 115 -19.64 0.48 -3.34
N ALA A 116 -18.58 1.13 -2.88
CA ALA A 116 -18.00 2.33 -3.50
C ALA A 116 -16.59 2.09 -4.05
N TYR A 117 -16.09 0.86 -4.01
CA TYR A 117 -14.75 0.50 -4.43
C TYR A 117 -14.83 -0.64 -5.46
N GLY A 118 -14.37 -0.36 -6.68
CA GLY A 118 -14.49 -1.28 -7.81
C GLY A 118 -13.18 -1.95 -8.19
N PHE A 119 -13.28 -3.16 -8.68
CA PHE A 119 -12.19 -3.91 -9.28
C PHE A 119 -12.72 -4.63 -10.52
N GLY A 120 -12.11 -4.38 -11.67
CA GLY A 120 -12.55 -4.98 -12.93
C GLY A 120 -13.98 -4.61 -13.32
N GLY A 121 -14.45 -3.44 -12.91
CA GLY A 121 -15.80 -2.97 -13.20
C GLY A 121 -16.88 -3.46 -12.23
N LEU A 122 -16.52 -4.26 -11.22
CA LEU A 122 -17.45 -4.77 -10.21
C LEU A 122 -17.11 -4.23 -8.83
N THR A 123 -18.12 -3.95 -8.01
CA THR A 123 -17.89 -3.53 -6.62
C THR A 123 -17.23 -4.65 -5.80
N GLN A 124 -16.46 -4.27 -4.81
CA GLN A 124 -15.87 -5.26 -3.88
C GLN A 124 -16.94 -6.05 -3.15
N GLU A 125 -18.05 -5.41 -2.80
CA GLU A 125 -19.20 -6.07 -2.19
C GLU A 125 -19.76 -7.18 -3.09
N ARG A 126 -19.98 -6.89 -4.36
CA ARG A 126 -20.47 -7.88 -5.33
C ARG A 126 -19.49 -9.04 -5.47
N ARG A 127 -18.19 -8.75 -5.55
CA ARG A 127 -17.16 -9.77 -5.66
C ARG A 127 -17.11 -10.67 -4.43
N TYR A 128 -17.27 -10.08 -3.24
CA TYR A 128 -17.33 -10.83 -1.99
C TYR A 128 -18.53 -11.78 -1.97
N ILE A 129 -19.71 -11.28 -2.32
CA ILE A 129 -20.94 -12.09 -2.37
C ILE A 129 -20.81 -13.20 -3.40
N ALA A 130 -20.32 -12.90 -4.59
CA ALA A 130 -20.11 -13.90 -5.65
C ALA A 130 -19.16 -15.01 -5.17
N GLY A 131 -18.06 -14.66 -4.52
CA GLY A 131 -17.13 -15.62 -3.96
C GLY A 131 -17.76 -16.53 -2.91
N LYS A 132 -18.64 -15.97 -2.06
CA LYS A 132 -19.38 -16.75 -1.05
C LYS A 132 -20.38 -17.71 -1.71
N LEU A 133 -21.06 -17.30 -2.76
CA LEU A 133 -22.00 -18.15 -3.48
C LEU A 133 -21.28 -19.30 -4.21
N GLU A 134 -20.14 -19.04 -4.82
CA GLU A 134 -19.30 -20.06 -5.45
C GLU A 134 -18.76 -21.09 -4.44
N ALA A 135 -18.37 -20.62 -3.25
CA ALA A 135 -17.84 -21.48 -2.18
C ALA A 135 -18.93 -22.20 -1.39
N ALA A 136 -20.22 -21.82 -1.54
CA ALA A 136 -21.31 -22.45 -0.82
C ALA A 136 -21.48 -23.91 -1.25
N PRO A 137 -21.68 -24.86 -0.31
CA PRO A 137 -21.96 -26.23 -0.68
C PRO A 137 -23.27 -26.33 -1.46
N GLN A 138 -23.29 -27.15 -2.50
CA GLN A 138 -24.52 -27.42 -3.24
C GLN A 138 -25.56 -28.05 -2.31
N LYS A 139 -26.78 -27.51 -2.36
CA LYS A 139 -27.89 -28.16 -1.65
C LYS A 139 -28.21 -29.48 -2.32
N ALA A 140 -28.32 -30.54 -1.54
CA ALA A 140 -28.79 -31.81 -2.06
C ALA A 140 -30.20 -31.60 -2.68
N ALA A 141 -30.42 -32.15 -3.85
CA ALA A 141 -31.75 -32.16 -4.47
C ALA A 141 -32.71 -32.93 -3.53
N ALA A 142 -33.79 -32.28 -3.14
CA ALA A 142 -34.80 -32.91 -2.31
C ALA A 142 -35.63 -33.89 -3.12
#